data_12f5728c2f7b9db3706eb9bd1b023cb3
#
_entry.id   12f5728c2f7b9db3706eb9bd1b023cb3
#
_cell.length_a   1.000
_cell.length_b   1.000
_cell.length_c   1.000
_cell.angle_alpha   90.00
_cell.angle_beta   90.00
_cell.angle_gamma   90.00
#
_symmetry.space_group_name_H-M   'P 1'
#
loop_
_entity.id
_entity.type
_entity.pdbx_description
1 polymer ?
#
loop_
_entity_poly.entity_id
_entity_poly.type
_entity_poly.pdbx_seq_one_letter_code
_entity_poly.pdbx_strand_id
1 'polypeptide(L)'
;MVVISIAMILFGMKTDNALLIGFVMGIMNVIPYAGPLMGGILSAFIGIVTPIPEMSAIQTVMIICCTLFCIKGFDDFVLQPTIYSERVKAHPLEIFLVILIAGYMAGILGMLLAIPSYTVLRVLAKEFFSEFSLVQKLTQNI
;
A
#
# COMPACT_ATOMS: atom_id res chain seq x y z
N MET A 1 3.15 10.09 -2.64
CA MET A 1 4.24 11.01 -2.26
C MET A 1 3.97 12.43 -2.73
N VAL A 2 4.06 12.73 -4.04
CA VAL A 2 3.91 14.09 -4.59
C VAL A 2 2.57 14.72 -4.21
N VAL A 3 1.48 13.98 -4.31
CA VAL A 3 0.12 14.50 -4.00
C VAL A 3 0.01 14.95 -2.56
N ILE A 4 0.54 14.20 -1.60
CA ILE A 4 0.48 14.58 -0.19
C ILE A 4 1.36 15.79 0.12
N SER A 5 2.55 15.88 -0.49
CA SER A 5 3.42 17.06 -0.33
C SER A 5 2.75 18.32 -0.87
N ILE A 6 2.14 18.23 -2.07
CA ILE A 6 1.40 19.35 -2.66
C ILE A 6 0.22 19.74 -1.77
N ALA A 7 -0.57 18.78 -1.28
CA ALA A 7 -1.68 19.06 -0.39
C ALA A 7 -1.22 19.79 0.88
N MET A 8 -0.14 19.36 1.51
CA MET A 8 0.38 20.02 2.72
C MET A 8 0.89 21.43 2.44
N ILE A 9 1.52 21.67 1.28
CA ILE A 9 1.94 23.01 0.86
C ILE A 9 0.71 23.92 0.65
N LEU A 10 -0.34 23.41 0.05
CA LEU A 10 -1.60 24.16 -0.16
C LEU A 10 -2.28 24.55 1.16
N PHE A 11 -2.15 23.73 2.21
CA PHE A 11 -2.61 24.06 3.55
C PHE A 11 -1.66 25.01 4.30
N GLY A 12 -0.57 25.48 3.67
CA GLY A 12 0.34 26.48 4.24
C GLY A 12 1.51 25.89 5.03
N MET A 13 1.75 24.58 4.96
CA MET A 13 2.94 23.97 5.57
C MET A 13 4.21 24.41 4.81
N LYS A 14 5.30 24.65 5.54
CA LYS A 14 6.60 24.92 4.91
C LYS A 14 6.99 23.79 3.98
N THR A 15 7.53 24.14 2.81
CA THR A 15 7.87 23.19 1.73
C THR A 15 8.73 22.03 2.23
N ASP A 16 9.74 22.32 3.07
CA ASP A 16 10.66 21.29 3.57
C ASP A 16 9.93 20.25 4.42
N ASN A 17 9.01 20.67 5.28
CA ASN A 17 8.22 19.77 6.13
C ASN A 17 7.19 18.97 5.31
N ALA A 18 6.55 19.61 4.33
CA ALA A 18 5.62 18.95 3.44
C ALA A 18 6.32 17.89 2.56
N LEU A 19 7.52 18.18 2.08
CA LEU A 19 8.35 17.23 1.35
C LEU A 19 8.81 16.09 2.25
N LEU A 20 9.17 16.38 3.51
CA LEU A 20 9.55 15.35 4.47
C LEU A 20 8.38 14.38 4.73
N ILE A 21 7.16 14.89 4.94
CA ILE A 21 5.96 14.05 5.09
C ILE A 21 5.73 13.18 3.85
N GLY A 22 5.81 13.78 2.66
CA GLY A 22 5.67 13.03 1.40
C GLY A 22 6.74 11.95 1.21
N PHE A 23 7.98 12.25 1.59
CA PHE A 23 9.10 11.31 1.52
C PHE A 23 8.92 10.14 2.49
N VAL A 24 8.59 10.42 3.75
CA VAL A 24 8.31 9.40 4.78
C VAL A 24 7.15 8.51 4.34
N MET A 25 6.05 9.10 3.90
CA MET A 25 4.91 8.35 3.38
C MET A 25 5.28 7.47 2.20
N GLY A 26 6.15 7.95 1.33
CA GLY A 26 6.57 7.18 0.17
C GLY A 26 7.45 5.99 0.50
N ILE A 27 8.40 6.15 1.41
CA ILE A 27 9.22 5.03 1.87
C ILE A 27 8.36 4.00 2.59
N MET A 28 7.52 4.46 3.51
CA MET A 28 6.65 3.54 4.27
C MET A 28 5.67 2.80 3.37
N ASN A 29 5.13 3.45 2.35
CA ASN A 29 4.16 2.86 1.41
C ASN A 29 4.73 1.71 0.53
N VAL A 30 6.03 1.49 0.61
CA VAL A 30 6.70 0.32 0.04
C VAL A 30 6.20 -0.98 0.69
N ILE A 31 5.84 -0.93 1.98
CA ILE A 31 5.29 -2.07 2.71
C ILE A 31 3.76 -2.02 2.63
N PRO A 32 3.12 -2.93 1.88
CA PRO A 32 1.67 -2.95 1.75
C PRO A 32 0.98 -3.08 3.12
N TYR A 33 -0.15 -2.42 3.30
CA TYR A 33 -0.97 -2.37 4.52
C TYR A 33 -0.31 -1.71 5.72
N ALA A 34 0.90 -2.12 6.10
CA ALA A 34 1.62 -1.54 7.23
C ALA A 34 2.16 -0.14 6.93
N GLY A 35 2.55 0.10 5.67
CA GLY A 35 3.14 1.36 5.24
C GLY A 35 2.26 2.59 5.48
N PRO A 36 1.01 2.60 5.02
CA PRO A 36 0.11 3.73 5.26
C PRO A 36 -0.11 4.02 6.74
N LEU A 37 -0.19 3.00 7.59
CA LEU A 37 -0.35 3.15 9.03
C LEU A 37 0.89 3.75 9.68
N MET A 38 2.05 3.16 9.42
CA MET A 38 3.33 3.64 9.97
C MET A 38 3.68 5.03 9.45
N GLY A 39 3.50 5.24 8.15
CA GLY A 39 3.71 6.54 7.52
C GLY A 39 2.78 7.62 8.06
N GLY A 40 1.51 7.27 8.32
CA GLY A 40 0.53 8.16 8.96
C GLY A 40 0.95 8.56 10.38
N ILE A 41 1.38 7.62 11.21
CA ILE A 41 1.87 7.89 12.58
C ILE A 41 3.09 8.81 12.53
N LEU A 42 4.07 8.52 11.68
CA LEU A 42 5.27 9.35 11.54
C LEU A 42 4.94 10.75 11.01
N SER A 43 4.02 10.85 10.05
CA SER A 43 3.57 12.15 9.51
C SER A 43 2.84 12.97 10.57
N ALA A 44 2.02 12.33 11.40
CA ALA A 44 1.37 12.99 12.53
C ALA A 44 2.41 13.51 13.55
N PHE A 45 3.43 12.72 13.85
CA PHE A 45 4.53 13.13 14.72
C PHE A 45 5.28 14.33 14.15
N ILE A 46 5.60 14.34 12.86
CA ILE A 46 6.19 15.49 12.17
C ILE A 46 5.28 16.72 12.31
N GLY A 47 3.96 16.56 12.12
CA GLY A 47 2.99 17.64 12.28
C GLY A 47 2.90 18.22 13.68
N ILE A 48 3.17 17.43 14.73
CA ILE A 48 3.24 17.90 16.11
C ILE A 48 4.48 18.76 16.32
N VAL A 49 5.63 18.31 15.79
CA VAL A 49 6.92 18.99 15.97
C VAL A 49 7.04 20.23 15.08
N THR A 50 6.44 20.19 13.90
CA THR A 50 6.50 21.27 12.91
C THR A 50 5.08 21.66 12.45
N PRO A 51 4.30 22.32 13.32
CA PRO A 51 2.93 22.69 12.96
C PRO A 51 2.90 23.70 11.81
N ILE A 52 1.78 23.73 11.11
CA ILE A 52 1.51 24.74 10.09
C ILE A 52 1.52 26.14 10.75
N PRO A 53 2.17 27.15 10.15
CA PRO A 53 2.13 28.51 10.68
C PRO A 53 0.71 28.96 11.00
N GLU A 54 0.52 29.64 12.13
CA GLU A 54 -0.77 30.13 12.62
C GLU A 54 -1.77 29.04 13.07
N MET A 55 -1.40 27.77 13.04
CA MET A 55 -2.24 26.66 13.49
C MET A 55 -1.62 25.96 14.70
N SER A 56 -2.49 25.39 15.54
CA SER A 56 -2.04 24.53 16.64
C SER A 56 -1.54 23.17 16.11
N ALA A 57 -0.69 22.50 16.91
CA ALA A 57 -0.23 21.15 16.56
C ALA A 57 -1.38 20.17 16.34
N ILE A 58 -2.45 20.27 17.14
CA ILE A 58 -3.64 19.41 16.99
C ILE A 58 -4.34 19.67 15.66
N GLN A 59 -4.54 20.92 15.26
CA GLN A 59 -5.14 21.27 13.98
C GLN A 59 -4.30 20.75 12.81
N THR A 60 -2.98 20.91 12.88
CA THR A 60 -2.05 20.37 11.87
C THR A 60 -2.16 18.86 11.74
N VAL A 61 -2.19 18.13 12.86
CA VAL A 61 -2.36 16.67 12.85
C VAL A 61 -3.71 16.26 12.24
N MET A 62 -4.78 16.97 12.59
CA MET A 62 -6.09 16.70 12.00
C MET A 62 -6.11 16.89 10.48
N ILE A 63 -5.48 17.96 9.98
CA ILE A 63 -5.35 18.20 8.53
C ILE A 63 -4.55 17.06 7.87
N ILE A 64 -3.42 16.67 8.46
CA ILE A 64 -2.62 15.55 7.95
C ILE A 64 -3.45 14.28 7.90
N CYS A 65 -4.13 13.91 8.99
CA CYS A 65 -4.95 12.71 9.04
C CYS A 65 -6.11 12.74 8.03
N CYS A 66 -6.82 13.85 7.92
CA CYS A 66 -7.90 14.00 6.92
C CYS A 66 -7.37 13.89 5.49
N THR A 67 -6.25 14.54 5.20
CA THR A 67 -5.62 14.47 3.87
C THR A 67 -5.19 13.04 3.52
N LEU A 68 -4.54 12.36 4.46
CA LEU A 68 -4.14 10.97 4.29
C LEU A 68 -5.35 10.05 4.07
N PHE A 69 -6.41 10.23 4.85
CA PHE A 69 -7.64 9.47 4.72
C PHE A 69 -8.31 9.69 3.35
N CYS A 70 -8.39 10.94 2.88
CA CYS A 70 -8.94 11.26 1.56
C CYS A 70 -8.10 10.65 0.43
N ILE A 71 -6.77 10.80 0.48
CA ILE A 71 -5.87 10.25 -0.53
C ILE A 71 -5.95 8.72 -0.53
N LYS A 72 -5.94 8.09 0.65
CA LYS A 72 -6.03 6.64 0.77
C LYS A 72 -7.40 6.13 0.32
N GLY A 73 -8.47 6.81 0.67
CA GLY A 73 -9.82 6.48 0.17
C GLY A 73 -9.89 6.55 -1.36
N PHE A 74 -9.33 7.59 -1.96
CA PHE A 74 -9.28 7.69 -3.41
C PHE A 74 -8.44 6.57 -4.05
N ASP A 75 -7.31 6.22 -3.46
CA ASP A 75 -6.47 5.09 -3.88
C ASP A 75 -7.27 3.77 -3.85
N ASP A 76 -7.91 3.47 -2.71
CA ASP A 76 -8.58 2.20 -2.48
C ASP A 76 -9.90 2.06 -3.28
N PHE A 77 -10.66 3.14 -3.47
CA PHE A 77 -11.96 3.10 -4.14
C PHE A 77 -11.90 3.39 -5.64
N VAL A 78 -10.88 4.10 -6.12
CA VAL A 78 -10.77 4.53 -7.53
C VAL A 78 -9.60 3.87 -8.24
N LEU A 79 -8.39 4.00 -7.69
CA LEU A 79 -7.19 3.51 -8.37
C LEU A 79 -7.06 2.00 -8.30
N GLN A 80 -7.30 1.39 -7.15
CA GLN A 80 -7.18 -0.06 -7.01
C GLN A 80 -8.14 -0.83 -7.92
N PRO A 81 -9.46 -0.57 -7.95
CA PRO A 81 -10.35 -1.30 -8.85
C PRO A 81 -10.07 -1.00 -10.32
N THR A 82 -9.58 0.21 -10.65
CA THR A 82 -9.25 0.57 -12.04
C THR A 82 -7.98 -0.11 -12.54
N ILE A 83 -6.96 -0.23 -11.69
CA ILE A 83 -5.66 -0.81 -12.05
C ILE A 83 -5.65 -2.33 -11.89
N TYR A 84 -6.30 -2.84 -10.83
CA TYR A 84 -6.30 -4.28 -10.48
C TYR A 84 -7.55 -5.01 -10.95
N SER A 85 -8.36 -4.42 -11.86
CA SER A 85 -9.56 -5.08 -12.36
C SER A 85 -9.24 -6.47 -12.92
N GLU A 86 -9.73 -7.49 -12.21
CA GLU A 86 -9.94 -8.88 -12.64
C GLU A 86 -8.82 -9.90 -12.55
N ARG A 87 -7.54 -9.58 -12.36
CA ARG A 87 -6.51 -10.61 -12.53
C ARG A 87 -6.01 -11.31 -11.27
N VAL A 88 -6.14 -10.70 -10.11
CA VAL A 88 -5.69 -11.33 -8.85
C VAL A 88 -6.78 -11.25 -7.78
N LYS A 89 -7.72 -12.18 -7.81
CA LYS A 89 -8.67 -12.39 -6.70
C LYS A 89 -7.96 -13.09 -5.53
N ALA A 90 -6.93 -12.47 -4.97
CA ALA A 90 -6.31 -12.96 -3.75
C ALA A 90 -7.04 -12.38 -2.54
N HIS A 91 -7.31 -13.22 -1.54
CA HIS A 91 -7.90 -12.73 -0.30
C HIS A 91 -6.87 -11.83 0.41
N PRO A 92 -7.26 -10.67 0.97
CA PRO A 92 -6.33 -9.77 1.65
C PRO A 92 -5.48 -10.46 2.72
N LEU A 93 -6.04 -11.45 3.41
CA LEU A 93 -5.35 -12.25 4.41
C LEU A 93 -4.20 -13.09 3.80
N GLU A 94 -4.39 -13.65 2.60
CA GLU A 94 -3.34 -14.39 1.89
C GLU A 94 -2.14 -13.48 1.60
N ILE A 95 -2.40 -12.30 1.06
CA ILE A 95 -1.35 -11.32 0.74
C ILE A 95 -0.62 -10.90 2.02
N PHE A 96 -1.36 -10.65 3.10
CA PHE A 96 -0.77 -10.28 4.39
C PHE A 96 0.16 -11.37 4.92
N LEU A 97 -0.27 -12.64 4.90
CA LEU A 97 0.54 -13.78 5.34
C LEU A 97 1.80 -13.95 4.48
N VAL A 98 1.67 -13.81 3.15
CA VAL A 98 2.82 -13.91 2.23
C VAL A 98 3.86 -12.83 2.53
N ILE A 99 3.41 -11.59 2.78
CA ILE A 99 4.30 -10.48 3.13
C ILE A 99 5.01 -10.75 4.47
N LEU A 100 4.29 -11.27 5.48
CA LEU A 100 4.88 -11.61 6.77
C LEU A 100 5.95 -12.70 6.64
N ILE A 101 5.64 -13.78 5.92
CA ILE A 101 6.59 -14.90 5.70
C ILE A 101 7.81 -14.40 4.92
N ALA A 102 7.61 -13.69 3.83
CA ALA A 102 8.69 -13.15 3.03
C ALA A 102 9.54 -12.13 3.80
N GLY A 103 8.91 -11.33 4.65
CA GLY A 103 9.59 -10.40 5.55
C GLY A 103 10.45 -11.10 6.59
N TYR A 104 9.97 -12.21 7.14
CA TYR A 104 10.73 -13.04 8.07
C TYR A 104 11.96 -13.69 7.39
N MET A 105 11.81 -14.13 6.13
CA MET A 105 12.87 -14.81 5.38
C MET A 105 13.95 -13.87 4.85
N ALA A 106 13.57 -12.71 4.32
CA ALA A 106 14.49 -11.82 3.60
C ALA A 106 14.32 -10.32 3.97
N GLY A 107 13.69 -10.02 5.11
CA GLY A 107 13.53 -8.67 5.60
C GLY A 107 12.72 -7.78 4.64
N ILE A 108 13.09 -6.51 4.54
CA ILE A 108 12.40 -5.52 3.69
C ILE A 108 12.38 -5.91 2.21
N LEU A 109 13.47 -6.49 1.71
CA LEU A 109 13.55 -6.98 0.33
C LEU A 109 12.56 -8.13 0.08
N GLY A 110 12.40 -9.03 1.06
CA GLY A 110 11.39 -10.08 0.99
C GLY A 110 9.97 -9.52 0.91
N MET A 111 9.64 -8.52 1.75
CA MET A 111 8.33 -7.87 1.71
C MET A 111 8.05 -7.21 0.36
N LEU A 112 9.05 -6.55 -0.24
CA LEU A 112 8.94 -5.93 -1.56
C LEU A 112 8.66 -6.93 -2.68
N LEU A 113 9.36 -8.05 -2.65
CA LEU A 113 9.25 -9.10 -3.66
C LEU A 113 8.09 -10.07 -3.40
N ALA A 114 7.45 -9.99 -2.23
CA ALA A 114 6.39 -10.90 -1.81
C ALA A 114 5.21 -10.94 -2.81
N ILE A 115 4.69 -9.79 -3.19
CA ILE A 115 3.52 -9.70 -4.09
C ILE A 115 3.85 -10.18 -5.51
N PRO A 116 4.93 -9.71 -6.18
CA PRO A 116 5.30 -10.22 -7.48
C PRO A 116 5.54 -11.73 -7.49
N SER A 117 6.29 -12.24 -6.50
CA SER A 117 6.59 -13.68 -6.39
C SER A 117 5.32 -14.52 -6.17
N TYR A 118 4.44 -14.07 -5.27
CA TYR A 118 3.15 -14.73 -5.04
C TYR A 118 2.27 -14.76 -6.29
N THR A 119 2.23 -13.65 -7.04
CA THR A 119 1.45 -13.57 -8.28
C THR A 119 1.96 -14.56 -9.31
N VAL A 120 3.27 -14.64 -9.53
CA VAL A 120 3.90 -15.61 -10.43
C VAL A 120 3.60 -17.04 -10.01
N LEU A 121 3.79 -17.37 -8.72
CA LEU A 121 3.51 -18.71 -8.19
C LEU A 121 2.04 -19.08 -8.35
N ARG A 122 1.12 -18.16 -8.12
CA ARG A 122 -0.33 -18.39 -8.26
C ARG A 122 -0.73 -18.62 -9.70
N VAL A 123 -0.17 -17.85 -10.64
CA VAL A 123 -0.43 -18.04 -12.08
C VAL A 123 0.10 -19.40 -12.55
N LEU A 124 1.33 -19.76 -12.18
CA LEU A 124 1.92 -21.06 -12.48
C LEU A 124 1.08 -22.19 -11.89
N ALA A 125 0.71 -22.10 -10.61
CA ALA A 125 -0.14 -23.12 -9.97
C ALA A 125 -1.49 -23.27 -10.71
N LYS A 126 -2.13 -22.16 -11.06
CA LYS A 126 -3.40 -22.20 -11.81
C LYS A 126 -3.25 -22.88 -13.16
N GLU A 127 -2.17 -22.59 -13.88
CA GLU A 127 -1.90 -23.19 -15.20
C GLU A 127 -1.66 -24.69 -15.07
N PHE A 128 -0.81 -25.11 -14.15
CA PHE A 128 -0.55 -26.52 -13.86
C PHE A 128 -1.82 -27.30 -13.47
N PHE A 129 -2.64 -26.72 -12.58
CA PHE A 129 -3.88 -27.39 -12.15
C PHE A 129 -4.97 -27.39 -13.22
N SER A 130 -4.97 -26.41 -14.14
CA SER A 130 -5.92 -26.40 -15.27
C SER A 130 -5.63 -27.52 -16.25
N GLU A 131 -4.37 -27.83 -16.51
CA GLU A 131 -3.99 -28.96 -17.37
C GLU A 131 -4.41 -30.31 -16.76
N PHE A 132 -4.29 -30.48 -15.44
CA PHE A 132 -4.77 -31.72 -14.78
C PHE A 132 -6.30 -31.88 -14.87
N SER A 133 -7.06 -30.81 -14.80
CA SER A 133 -8.53 -30.88 -14.93
C SER A 133 -8.99 -31.20 -16.37
N LEU A 134 -8.22 -30.81 -17.39
CA LEU A 134 -8.43 -31.19 -18.79
C LEU A 134 -8.20 -32.69 -19.00
N VAL A 135 -7.14 -33.24 -18.41
CA VAL A 135 -6.84 -34.67 -18.47
C VAL A 135 -7.94 -35.48 -17.79
N GLN A 136 -8.47 -35.06 -16.65
CA GLN A 136 -9.60 -35.72 -15.99
C GLN A 136 -10.86 -35.73 -16.84
N LYS A 137 -11.18 -34.62 -17.54
CA LYS A 137 -12.34 -34.57 -18.47
C LYS A 137 -12.18 -35.47 -19.70
N LEU A 138 -10.95 -35.64 -20.17
CA LEU A 138 -10.66 -36.55 -21.30
C LEU A 138 -10.73 -38.02 -20.88
N THR A 139 -10.39 -38.35 -19.65
CA THR A 139 -10.42 -39.73 -19.12
C THR A 139 -11.83 -40.17 -18.68
N GLN A 140 -12.74 -39.23 -18.40
CA GLN A 140 -14.14 -39.55 -18.07
C GLN A 140 -15.01 -39.96 -19.30
N ASN A 141 -14.52 -39.77 -20.49
CA ASN A 141 -15.23 -40.12 -21.75
C ASN A 141 -14.70 -41.37 -22.43
N ILE A 142 -13.89 -42.16 -21.74
CA ILE A 142 -13.47 -43.52 -22.19
C ILE A 142 -14.05 -44.55 -21.24
#